data_d6d546d7294146ecf775e9c232c3a7fc
#
_entry.id   d6d546d7294146ecf775e9c232c3a7fc
#
_cell.length_a   1.000
_cell.length_b   1.000
_cell.length_c   1.000
_cell.angle_alpha   90.00
_cell.angle_beta   90.00
_cell.angle_gamma   90.00
#
_symmetry.space_group_name_H-M   'P 1'
#
loop_
_entity.id
_entity.type
_entity.pdbx_description
1 polymer ?
#
loop_
_entity_poly.entity_id
_entity_poly.type
_entity_poly.pdbx_seq_one_letter_code
_entity_poly.pdbx_strand_id
1 'polypeptide(L)'
;MDSYIVIGSEIALALYPILIKTVPVNLATQLVARFLVYTTLAFTLASPKDISSTWLSVEGASQSMLYGLLTLFHVGVSYYSFSNLPSGTAMSLFYTYPVWNLLGAYLLFGETFSMLNLLLVFVALFGVYLVSAQTKDDDKKEVHWQSVFAALLAAITETLMYLVVRVKSPSPYFSLLQLYPGGLVALLAGIVATGESIDTSLTHWQPLILFNVFIGFVGYFLRFYAIPRVDTLVFTLLSLIGVVASYMWGFAFLTEIPTSMGVLGSLLISLAAGLAKTT
;
A
#
# COMPACT_ATOMS: atom_id res chain seq x y z
N MET A 1 0.36 -18.39 12.21
CA MET A 1 -0.72 -18.26 11.22
C MET A 1 -0.78 -16.85 10.66
N ASP A 2 -0.69 -15.84 11.48
CA ASP A 2 -0.87 -14.43 11.08
C ASP A 2 0.21 -13.90 10.11
N SER A 3 1.44 -14.44 10.18
CA SER A 3 2.52 -14.12 9.23
C SER A 3 2.18 -14.48 7.76
N TYR A 4 1.41 -15.55 7.53
CA TYR A 4 0.96 -15.92 6.17
C TYR A 4 -0.10 -14.96 5.64
N ILE A 5 -0.86 -14.32 6.55
CA ILE A 5 -1.84 -13.29 6.19
C ILE A 5 -1.12 -12.05 5.64
N VAL A 6 0.03 -11.66 6.24
CA VAL A 6 0.87 -10.58 5.69
C VAL A 6 1.30 -10.91 4.26
N ILE A 7 1.85 -12.11 4.03
CA ILE A 7 2.29 -12.54 2.70
C ILE A 7 1.13 -12.48 1.69
N GLY A 8 -0.04 -13.03 2.06
CA GLY A 8 -1.23 -13.00 1.21
C GLY A 8 -1.69 -11.59 0.88
N SER A 9 -1.67 -10.68 1.85
CA SER A 9 -2.01 -9.27 1.63
C SER A 9 -1.05 -8.60 0.66
N GLU A 10 0.26 -8.81 0.83
CA GLU A 10 1.28 -8.19 -0.02
C GLU A 10 1.24 -8.72 -1.47
N ILE A 11 1.00 -10.02 -1.65
CA ILE A 11 0.80 -10.61 -2.99
C ILE A 11 -0.41 -9.98 -3.69
N ALA A 12 -1.52 -9.78 -2.98
CA ALA A 12 -2.71 -9.14 -3.52
C ALA A 12 -2.46 -7.66 -3.85
N LEU A 13 -1.89 -6.90 -2.91
CA LEU A 13 -1.65 -5.46 -3.07
C LEU A 13 -0.59 -5.15 -4.14
N ALA A 14 0.33 -6.07 -4.40
CA ALA A 14 1.33 -5.98 -5.45
C ALA A 14 0.72 -5.93 -6.88
N LEU A 15 -0.57 -6.21 -7.04
CA LEU A 15 -1.30 -6.07 -8.31
C LEU A 15 -1.74 -4.62 -8.62
N TYR A 16 -1.67 -3.69 -7.67
CA TYR A 16 -2.10 -2.29 -7.90
C TYR A 16 -1.38 -1.58 -9.06
N PRO A 17 -0.05 -1.68 -9.22
CA PRO A 17 0.62 -1.08 -10.37
C PRO A 17 0.11 -1.61 -11.71
N ILE A 18 -0.28 -2.89 -11.77
CA ILE A 18 -0.88 -3.48 -12.99
C ILE A 18 -2.21 -2.80 -13.30
N LEU A 19 -3.11 -2.70 -12.31
CA LEU A 19 -4.40 -2.02 -12.48
C LEU A 19 -4.21 -0.58 -12.99
N ILE A 20 -3.33 0.18 -12.33
CA ILE A 20 -3.09 1.59 -12.62
C ILE A 20 -2.59 1.79 -14.07
N LYS A 21 -1.75 0.87 -14.56
CA LYS A 21 -1.17 0.94 -15.91
C LYS A 21 -2.08 0.39 -17.00
N THR A 22 -2.97 -0.53 -16.67
CA THR A 22 -3.81 -1.22 -17.67
C THR A 22 -5.16 -0.58 -17.90
N VAL A 23 -5.70 0.17 -16.91
CA VAL A 23 -6.99 0.86 -17.08
C VAL A 23 -6.73 2.32 -17.43
N PRO A 24 -7.03 2.77 -18.68
CA PRO A 24 -6.64 4.08 -19.20
C PRO A 24 -7.63 5.17 -18.76
N VAL A 25 -7.67 5.48 -17.48
CA VAL A 25 -8.48 6.57 -16.90
C VAL A 25 -7.60 7.53 -16.10
N ASN A 26 -8.12 8.73 -15.85
CA ASN A 26 -7.41 9.72 -15.03
C ASN A 26 -7.32 9.30 -13.56
N LEU A 27 -6.42 9.94 -12.83
CA LEU A 27 -6.17 9.67 -11.41
C LEU A 27 -7.44 9.84 -10.57
N ALA A 28 -8.25 10.87 -10.83
CA ALA A 28 -9.47 11.13 -10.09
C ALA A 28 -10.45 9.95 -10.17
N THR A 29 -10.65 9.38 -11.36
CA THR A 29 -11.52 8.20 -11.56
C THR A 29 -11.01 6.98 -10.79
N GLN A 30 -9.70 6.72 -10.83
CA GLN A 30 -9.10 5.60 -10.08
C GLN A 30 -9.29 5.76 -8.57
N LEU A 31 -9.08 6.98 -8.05
CA LEU A 31 -9.28 7.30 -6.64
C LEU A 31 -10.75 7.15 -6.24
N VAL A 32 -11.68 7.70 -7.03
CA VAL A 32 -13.13 7.58 -6.73
C VAL A 32 -13.54 6.11 -6.69
N ALA A 33 -13.14 5.31 -7.67
CA ALA A 33 -13.48 3.89 -7.70
C ALA A 33 -12.99 3.16 -6.44
N ARG A 34 -11.75 3.40 -6.01
CA ARG A 34 -11.20 2.78 -4.81
C ARG A 34 -11.91 3.26 -3.54
N PHE A 35 -12.02 4.56 -3.33
CA PHE A 35 -12.62 5.10 -2.12
C PHE A 35 -14.11 4.78 -2.00
N LEU A 36 -14.83 4.77 -3.12
CA LEU A 36 -16.25 4.39 -3.17
C LEU A 36 -16.44 2.92 -2.74
N VAL A 37 -15.68 2.00 -3.36
CA VAL A 37 -15.77 0.57 -3.04
C VAL A 37 -15.43 0.32 -1.57
N TYR A 38 -14.32 0.87 -1.09
CA TYR A 38 -13.86 0.60 0.28
C TYR A 38 -14.77 1.22 1.32
N THR A 39 -15.29 2.42 1.08
CA THR A 39 -16.28 3.07 1.95
C THR A 39 -17.56 2.26 2.02
N THR A 40 -18.08 1.84 0.86
CA THR A 40 -19.32 1.04 0.79
C THR A 40 -19.16 -0.28 1.55
N LEU A 41 -18.09 -1.02 1.28
CA LEU A 41 -17.82 -2.29 1.95
C LEU A 41 -17.54 -2.11 3.45
N ALA A 42 -16.82 -1.05 3.84
CA ALA A 42 -16.58 -0.76 5.24
C ALA A 42 -17.89 -0.54 6.02
N PHE A 43 -18.81 0.29 5.50
CA PHE A 43 -20.11 0.50 6.14
C PHE A 43 -21.00 -0.72 6.12
N THR A 44 -20.95 -1.53 5.05
CA THR A 44 -21.80 -2.73 4.91
C THR A 44 -21.36 -3.85 5.85
N LEU A 45 -20.05 -3.99 6.08
CA LEU A 45 -19.48 -5.13 6.81
C LEU A 45 -19.12 -4.80 8.27
N ALA A 46 -19.04 -3.52 8.64
CA ALA A 46 -18.73 -3.11 10.00
C ALA A 46 -19.90 -3.33 10.96
N SER A 47 -19.58 -3.50 12.24
CA SER A 47 -20.61 -3.60 13.27
C SER A 47 -21.28 -2.24 13.52
N PRO A 48 -22.57 -2.20 13.94
CA PRO A 48 -23.24 -0.95 14.33
C PRO A 48 -22.46 -0.17 15.40
N LYS A 49 -21.75 -0.89 16.30
CA LYS A 49 -20.91 -0.29 17.34
C LYS A 49 -19.71 0.44 16.71
N ASP A 50 -19.03 -0.17 15.75
CA ASP A 50 -17.90 0.46 15.07
C ASP A 50 -18.35 1.71 14.29
N ILE A 51 -19.49 1.63 13.60
CA ILE A 51 -20.06 2.77 12.87
C ILE A 51 -20.41 3.91 13.84
N SER A 52 -21.09 3.60 14.95
CA SER A 52 -21.49 4.61 15.92
C SER A 52 -20.30 5.29 16.59
N SER A 53 -19.28 4.54 17.00
CA SER A 53 -18.09 5.10 17.63
C SER A 53 -17.24 5.93 16.66
N THR A 54 -17.24 5.59 15.37
CA THR A 54 -16.43 6.26 14.36
C THR A 54 -17.13 7.47 13.73
N TRP A 55 -18.44 7.42 13.51
CA TRP A 55 -19.14 8.45 12.72
C TRP A 55 -20.27 9.18 13.44
N LEU A 56 -20.81 8.65 14.54
CA LEU A 56 -21.87 9.31 15.31
C LEU A 56 -21.35 10.13 16.50
N SER A 57 -20.05 10.09 16.80
CA SER A 57 -19.40 10.98 17.76
C SER A 57 -18.58 12.06 17.04
N VAL A 58 -18.56 13.27 17.58
CA VAL A 58 -17.78 14.38 17.01
C VAL A 58 -16.28 14.05 16.97
N GLU A 59 -15.77 13.43 18.04
CA GLU A 59 -14.37 13.01 18.11
C GLU A 59 -14.05 11.94 17.08
N GLY A 60 -14.84 10.88 16.98
CA GLY A 60 -14.65 9.80 16.00
C GLY A 60 -14.74 10.32 14.57
N ALA A 61 -15.74 11.15 14.25
CA ALA A 61 -15.89 11.74 12.92
C ALA A 61 -14.71 12.66 12.56
N SER A 62 -14.23 13.49 13.47
CA SER A 62 -13.06 14.35 13.22
C SER A 62 -11.77 13.55 13.00
N GLN A 63 -11.56 12.50 13.78
CA GLN A 63 -10.43 11.57 13.57
C GLN A 63 -10.54 10.86 12.23
N SER A 64 -11.73 10.39 11.85
CA SER A 64 -11.96 9.71 10.57
C SER A 64 -11.78 10.64 9.37
N MET A 65 -12.14 11.92 9.51
CA MET A 65 -11.81 12.92 8.48
C MET A 65 -10.30 13.12 8.35
N LEU A 66 -9.57 13.26 9.45
CA LEU A 66 -8.11 13.44 9.43
C LEU A 66 -7.41 12.21 8.81
N TYR A 67 -7.77 11.00 9.25
CA TYR A 67 -7.18 9.77 8.72
C TYR A 67 -7.61 9.49 7.28
N GLY A 68 -8.84 9.86 6.92
CA GLY A 68 -9.32 9.82 5.55
C GLY A 68 -8.53 10.75 4.62
N LEU A 69 -8.19 11.95 5.08
CA LEU A 69 -7.31 12.87 4.33
C LEU A 69 -5.89 12.30 4.18
N LEU A 70 -5.33 11.71 5.24
CA LEU A 70 -4.04 11.03 5.18
C LEU A 70 -4.07 9.90 4.13
N THR A 71 -5.13 9.09 4.14
CA THR A 71 -5.30 7.99 3.18
C THR A 71 -5.47 8.51 1.76
N LEU A 72 -6.27 9.55 1.56
CA LEU A 72 -6.44 10.18 0.25
C LEU A 72 -5.12 10.70 -0.30
N PHE A 73 -4.36 11.41 0.53
CA PHE A 73 -3.04 11.90 0.16
C PHE A 73 -2.09 10.73 -0.17
N HIS A 74 -2.03 9.71 0.70
CA HIS A 74 -1.23 8.50 0.48
C HIS A 74 -1.54 7.82 -0.86
N VAL A 75 -2.81 7.53 -1.11
CA VAL A 75 -3.22 6.85 -2.35
C VAL A 75 -2.95 7.72 -3.57
N GLY A 76 -3.19 9.03 -3.47
CA GLY A 76 -2.92 9.98 -4.54
C GLY A 76 -1.46 10.02 -4.95
N VAL A 77 -0.54 10.19 -3.99
CA VAL A 77 0.91 10.23 -4.28
C VAL A 77 1.44 8.87 -4.73
N SER A 78 0.89 7.75 -4.20
CA SER A 78 1.25 6.40 -4.63
C SER A 78 0.86 6.17 -6.11
N TYR A 79 -0.38 6.47 -6.48
CA TYR A 79 -0.88 6.28 -7.83
C TYR A 79 -0.16 7.20 -8.83
N TYR A 80 0.09 8.45 -8.43
CA TYR A 80 0.88 9.38 -9.23
C TYR A 80 2.29 8.84 -9.49
N SER A 81 2.97 8.34 -8.47
CA SER A 81 4.32 7.79 -8.64
C SER A 81 4.32 6.52 -9.52
N PHE A 82 3.37 5.61 -9.31
CA PHE A 82 3.26 4.37 -10.11
C PHE A 82 2.91 4.63 -11.57
N SER A 83 2.17 5.70 -11.85
CA SER A 83 1.84 6.09 -13.23
C SER A 83 3.03 6.73 -13.98
N ASN A 84 3.91 7.43 -13.26
CA ASN A 84 4.94 8.27 -13.86
C ASN A 84 6.37 7.75 -13.74
N LEU A 85 6.60 6.71 -12.92
CA LEU A 85 7.90 6.07 -12.79
C LEU A 85 7.91 4.69 -13.44
N PRO A 86 9.09 4.22 -13.91
CA PRO A 86 9.29 2.81 -14.19
C PRO A 86 8.90 1.97 -12.97
N SER A 87 8.23 0.82 -13.19
CA SER A 87 7.65 0.02 -12.11
C SER A 87 8.66 -0.33 -11.03
N GLY A 88 9.86 -0.76 -11.40
CA GLY A 88 10.91 -1.10 -10.44
C GLY A 88 11.39 0.10 -9.62
N THR A 89 11.57 1.27 -10.23
CA THR A 89 11.97 2.50 -9.51
C THR A 89 10.88 2.93 -8.53
N ALA A 90 9.62 2.96 -8.96
CA ALA A 90 8.50 3.30 -8.09
C ALA A 90 8.39 2.35 -6.90
N MET A 91 8.49 1.05 -7.16
CA MET A 91 8.43 0.03 -6.11
C MET A 91 9.61 0.10 -5.15
N SER A 92 10.86 0.32 -5.63
CA SER A 92 12.01 0.49 -4.74
C SER A 92 11.83 1.62 -3.75
N LEU A 93 11.38 2.77 -4.25
CA LEU A 93 11.20 3.95 -3.41
C LEU A 93 10.03 3.75 -2.44
N PHE A 94 8.92 3.20 -2.90
CA PHE A 94 7.77 2.90 -2.05
C PHE A 94 8.12 1.88 -0.96
N TYR A 95 8.79 0.78 -1.30
CA TYR A 95 9.18 -0.25 -0.34
C TYR A 95 10.35 0.15 0.58
N THR A 96 10.64 1.44 0.70
CA THR A 96 11.41 1.95 1.85
C THR A 96 10.56 2.10 3.11
N TYR A 97 9.20 2.06 3.01
CA TYR A 97 8.31 2.18 4.16
C TYR A 97 8.57 1.18 5.30
N PRO A 98 9.05 -0.04 5.07
CA PRO A 98 9.39 -0.95 6.16
C PRO A 98 10.47 -0.40 7.11
N VAL A 99 11.43 0.37 6.60
CA VAL A 99 12.45 1.04 7.43
C VAL A 99 11.80 2.09 8.32
N TRP A 100 10.88 2.87 7.75
CA TRP A 100 10.14 3.88 8.48
C TRP A 100 9.22 3.26 9.53
N ASN A 101 8.64 2.07 9.27
CA ASN A 101 7.87 1.31 10.26
C ASN A 101 8.73 0.95 11.49
N LEU A 102 9.96 0.46 11.29
CA LEU A 102 10.88 0.14 12.39
C LEU A 102 11.27 1.40 13.17
N LEU A 103 11.57 2.47 12.46
CA LEU A 103 11.88 3.76 13.10
C LEU A 103 10.68 4.27 13.92
N GLY A 104 9.48 4.21 13.35
CA GLY A 104 8.25 4.60 14.04
C GLY A 104 7.97 3.72 15.27
N ALA A 105 8.19 2.41 15.17
CA ALA A 105 8.03 1.48 16.28
C ALA A 105 9.06 1.73 17.41
N TYR A 106 10.30 2.02 17.05
CA TYR A 106 11.33 2.43 18.02
C TYR A 106 10.94 3.73 18.75
N LEU A 107 10.54 4.77 18.00
CA LEU A 107 10.26 6.09 18.57
C LEU A 107 8.96 6.14 19.38
N LEU A 108 7.91 5.43 18.94
CA LEU A 108 6.57 5.53 19.54
C LEU A 108 6.26 4.41 20.52
N PHE A 109 6.82 3.22 20.34
CA PHE A 109 6.54 2.05 21.18
C PHE A 109 7.74 1.59 22.00
N GLY A 110 8.93 2.19 21.81
CA GLY A 110 10.15 1.78 22.49
C GLY A 110 10.64 0.38 22.06
N GLU A 111 10.20 -0.12 20.90
CA GLU A 111 10.65 -1.43 20.39
C GLU A 111 12.14 -1.37 20.06
N THR A 112 12.90 -2.38 20.51
CA THR A 112 14.34 -2.49 20.23
C THR A 112 14.61 -3.66 19.28
N PHE A 113 15.58 -3.47 18.39
CA PHE A 113 15.92 -4.46 17.37
C PHE A 113 17.35 -4.94 17.57
N SER A 114 17.58 -6.26 17.49
CA SER A 114 18.92 -6.82 17.57
C SER A 114 19.74 -6.46 16.32
N MET A 115 21.07 -6.54 16.42
CA MET A 115 21.95 -6.32 15.27
C MET A 115 21.65 -7.31 14.12
N LEU A 116 21.28 -8.54 14.45
CA LEU A 116 20.87 -9.54 13.45
C LEU A 116 19.62 -9.08 12.70
N ASN A 117 18.62 -8.55 13.42
CA ASN A 117 17.39 -8.04 12.84
C ASN A 117 17.65 -6.89 11.86
N LEU A 118 18.54 -5.96 12.23
CA LEU A 118 18.93 -4.85 11.35
C LEU A 118 19.70 -5.36 10.11
N LEU A 119 20.53 -6.38 10.27
CA LEU A 119 21.23 -7.02 9.15
C LEU A 119 20.23 -7.67 8.17
N LEU A 120 19.20 -8.37 8.66
CA LEU A 120 18.16 -8.97 7.81
C LEU A 120 17.39 -7.90 7.03
N VAL A 121 17.07 -6.78 7.67
CA VAL A 121 16.45 -5.63 6.98
C VAL A 121 17.36 -5.08 5.89
N PHE A 122 18.66 -4.90 6.19
CA PHE A 122 19.64 -4.43 5.20
C PHE A 122 19.75 -5.39 4.00
N VAL A 123 19.83 -6.70 4.24
CA VAL A 123 19.88 -7.72 3.18
C VAL A 123 18.62 -7.67 2.32
N ALA A 124 17.45 -7.54 2.93
CA ALA A 124 16.19 -7.44 2.20
C ALA A 124 16.11 -6.16 1.35
N LEU A 125 16.53 -5.00 1.88
CA LEU A 125 16.59 -3.74 1.13
C LEU A 125 17.60 -3.78 -0.01
N PHE A 126 18.72 -4.45 0.18
CA PHE A 126 19.67 -4.70 -0.91
C PHE A 126 19.03 -5.58 -2.00
N GLY A 127 18.25 -6.57 -1.61
CA GLY A 127 17.41 -7.36 -2.53
C GLY A 127 16.42 -6.49 -3.31
N VAL A 128 15.72 -5.56 -2.64
CA VAL A 128 14.82 -4.58 -3.29
C VAL A 128 15.59 -3.74 -4.32
N TYR A 129 16.76 -3.25 -3.96
CA TYR A 129 17.62 -2.49 -4.89
C TYR A 129 17.97 -3.32 -6.14
N LEU A 130 18.37 -4.59 -5.97
CA LEU A 130 18.69 -5.47 -7.08
C LEU A 130 17.49 -5.73 -8.00
N VAL A 131 16.31 -5.96 -7.46
CA VAL A 131 15.07 -6.11 -8.25
C VAL A 131 14.79 -4.84 -9.04
N SER A 132 15.02 -3.69 -8.46
CA SER A 132 14.63 -2.39 -9.00
C SER A 132 15.63 -1.82 -10.01
N ALA A 133 16.91 -2.17 -9.88
CA ALA A 133 17.98 -1.68 -10.77
C ALA A 133 17.85 -2.16 -12.22
N GLN A 134 16.88 -3.03 -12.49
CA GLN A 134 16.72 -3.75 -13.78
C GLN A 134 15.81 -3.10 -14.80
N THR A 135 15.05 -2.11 -14.39
CA THR A 135 14.13 -1.41 -15.29
C THR A 135 14.83 -0.43 -16.24
N LYS A 136 16.11 -0.66 -16.52
CA LYS A 136 16.96 0.28 -17.27
C LYS A 136 16.75 0.30 -18.79
N ASP A 137 16.07 -0.65 -19.38
CA ASP A 137 16.22 -0.84 -20.83
C ASP A 137 15.07 -0.36 -21.72
N ASP A 138 13.87 -0.05 -21.23
CA ASP A 138 12.79 0.22 -22.20
C ASP A 138 12.17 1.63 -22.19
N ASP A 139 12.40 2.46 -21.21
CA ASP A 139 11.85 3.80 -21.26
C ASP A 139 12.90 4.87 -20.90
N LYS A 140 13.40 5.56 -21.91
CA LYS A 140 14.12 6.84 -21.81
C LYS A 140 13.21 7.99 -21.31
N LYS A 141 12.21 7.69 -20.48
CA LYS A 141 11.45 8.73 -19.80
C LYS A 141 12.36 9.35 -18.75
N GLU A 142 12.62 10.63 -18.90
CA GLU A 142 13.29 11.41 -17.88
C GLU A 142 12.57 11.18 -16.55
N VAL A 143 13.31 10.72 -15.56
CA VAL A 143 12.77 10.49 -14.21
C VAL A 143 12.50 11.86 -13.60
N HIS A 144 11.25 12.28 -13.59
CA HIS A 144 10.87 13.54 -12.97
C HIS A 144 11.02 13.43 -11.45
N TRP A 145 11.82 14.31 -10.85
CA TRP A 145 12.07 14.34 -9.41
C TRP A 145 10.79 14.43 -8.57
N GLN A 146 9.73 15.04 -9.11
CA GLN A 146 8.40 15.11 -8.48
C GLN A 146 7.80 13.71 -8.24
N SER A 147 7.96 12.80 -9.19
CA SER A 147 7.47 11.43 -9.09
C SER A 147 8.29 10.60 -8.09
N VAL A 148 9.61 10.86 -8.01
CA VAL A 148 10.49 10.29 -6.98
C VAL A 148 10.06 10.76 -5.59
N PHE A 149 9.84 12.06 -5.44
CA PHE A 149 9.39 12.63 -4.17
C PHE A 149 8.00 12.10 -3.77
N ALA A 150 7.08 11.95 -4.72
CA ALA A 150 5.78 11.34 -4.49
C ALA A 150 5.89 9.88 -3.99
N ALA A 151 6.80 9.08 -4.55
CA ALA A 151 7.04 7.71 -4.09
C ALA A 151 7.57 7.65 -2.65
N LEU A 152 8.49 8.56 -2.29
CA LEU A 152 9.01 8.66 -0.92
C LEU A 152 7.94 9.15 0.07
N LEU A 153 7.10 10.11 -0.34
CA LEU A 153 5.94 10.52 0.46
C LEU A 153 4.94 9.38 0.64
N ALA A 154 4.73 8.57 -0.40
CA ALA A 154 3.91 7.37 -0.29
C ALA A 154 4.46 6.40 0.76
N ALA A 155 5.77 6.19 0.82
CA ALA A 155 6.40 5.35 1.83
C ALA A 155 6.20 5.90 3.26
N ILE A 156 6.39 7.20 3.46
CA ILE A 156 6.19 7.85 4.77
C ILE A 156 4.72 7.79 5.20
N THR A 157 3.79 8.10 4.31
CA THR A 157 2.36 8.08 4.61
C THR A 157 1.83 6.67 4.83
N GLU A 158 2.37 5.65 4.14
CA GLU A 158 2.09 4.24 4.44
C GLU A 158 2.49 3.88 5.86
N THR A 159 3.67 4.33 6.30
CA THR A 159 4.10 4.17 7.70
C THR A 159 3.15 4.84 8.68
N LEU A 160 2.69 6.07 8.40
CA LEU A 160 1.72 6.73 9.28
C LEU A 160 0.40 5.94 9.36
N MET A 161 -0.08 5.40 8.25
CA MET A 161 -1.26 4.53 8.25
C MET A 161 -1.02 3.25 9.05
N TYR A 162 0.14 2.61 8.88
CA TYR A 162 0.55 1.45 9.67
C TYR A 162 0.50 1.74 11.19
N LEU A 163 1.08 2.86 11.62
CA LEU A 163 1.13 3.26 13.03
C LEU A 163 -0.28 3.55 13.58
N VAL A 164 -1.14 4.23 12.82
CA VAL A 164 -2.55 4.47 13.20
C VAL A 164 -3.28 3.16 13.42
N VAL A 165 -3.17 2.20 12.49
CA VAL A 165 -3.81 0.89 12.60
C VAL A 165 -3.26 0.10 13.78
N ARG A 166 -1.94 0.12 13.99
CA ARG A 166 -1.30 -0.60 15.09
C ARG A 166 -1.77 -0.12 16.46
N VAL A 167 -1.93 1.20 16.64
CA VAL A 167 -2.31 1.80 17.94
C VAL A 167 -3.80 1.73 18.22
N LYS A 168 -4.64 1.96 17.21
CA LYS A 168 -6.04 2.33 17.43
C LYS A 168 -7.05 1.32 16.91
N SER A 169 -6.63 0.28 16.21
CA SER A 169 -7.57 -0.58 15.51
C SER A 169 -7.99 -1.81 16.31
N PRO A 170 -9.24 -1.89 16.79
CA PRO A 170 -9.79 -3.10 17.38
C PRO A 170 -10.14 -4.15 16.31
N SER A 171 -10.40 -3.74 15.07
CA SER A 171 -10.76 -4.64 13.96
C SER A 171 -10.37 -4.05 12.61
N PRO A 172 -10.19 -4.89 11.57
CA PRO A 172 -9.94 -4.40 10.20
C PRO A 172 -11.07 -3.52 9.67
N TYR A 173 -12.33 -3.81 10.01
CA TYR A 173 -13.49 -3.01 9.62
C TYR A 173 -13.45 -1.61 10.24
N PHE A 174 -13.05 -1.52 11.50
CA PHE A 174 -12.85 -0.23 12.18
C PHE A 174 -11.77 0.61 11.47
N SER A 175 -10.64 -0.02 11.10
CA SER A 175 -9.59 0.68 10.33
C SER A 175 -10.11 1.20 8.99
N LEU A 176 -10.87 0.37 8.26
CA LEU A 176 -11.45 0.77 6.97
C LEU A 176 -12.44 1.93 7.13
N LEU A 177 -13.29 1.91 8.17
CA LEU A 177 -14.21 3.01 8.50
C LEU A 177 -13.49 4.30 8.86
N GLN A 178 -12.33 4.23 9.51
CA GLN A 178 -11.54 5.42 9.84
C GLN A 178 -10.78 5.98 8.64
N LEU A 179 -10.30 5.13 7.75
CA LEU A 179 -9.33 5.53 6.72
C LEU A 179 -9.96 5.92 5.38
N TYR A 180 -11.16 5.45 5.05
CA TYR A 180 -11.69 5.65 3.68
C TYR A 180 -12.84 6.65 3.56
N PRO A 181 -13.90 6.64 4.38
CA PRO A 181 -15.07 7.51 4.14
C PRO A 181 -14.75 9.00 4.18
N GLY A 182 -13.93 9.46 5.13
CA GLY A 182 -13.50 10.87 5.20
C GLY A 182 -12.72 11.29 3.95
N GLY A 183 -11.87 10.40 3.45
CA GLY A 183 -11.14 10.61 2.20
C GLY A 183 -12.06 10.67 0.98
N LEU A 184 -13.12 9.85 0.93
CA LEU A 184 -14.13 9.93 -0.13
C LEU A 184 -14.83 11.29 -0.13
N VAL A 185 -15.26 11.77 1.03
CA VAL A 185 -15.92 13.09 1.15
C VAL A 185 -14.99 14.20 0.66
N ALA A 186 -13.74 14.20 1.11
CA ALA A 186 -12.74 15.19 0.69
C ALA A 186 -12.44 15.12 -0.80
N LEU A 187 -12.32 13.91 -1.36
CA LEU A 187 -12.08 13.68 -2.79
C LEU A 187 -13.24 14.23 -3.63
N LEU A 188 -14.48 13.90 -3.28
CA LEU A 188 -15.66 14.40 -4.01
C LEU A 188 -15.78 15.92 -3.91
N ALA A 189 -15.52 16.51 -2.74
CA ALA A 189 -15.49 17.96 -2.57
C ALA A 189 -14.40 18.60 -3.44
N GLY A 190 -13.21 18.00 -3.51
CA GLY A 190 -12.12 18.44 -4.37
C GLY A 190 -12.47 18.40 -5.85
N ILE A 191 -13.09 17.31 -6.32
CA ILE A 191 -13.54 17.16 -7.71
C ILE A 191 -14.57 18.25 -8.07
N VAL A 192 -15.55 18.49 -7.20
CA VAL A 192 -16.55 19.55 -7.43
C VAL A 192 -15.88 20.93 -7.46
N ALA A 193 -14.94 21.19 -6.57
CA ALA A 193 -14.26 22.49 -6.50
C ALA A 193 -13.34 22.77 -7.71
N THR A 194 -12.69 21.73 -8.23
CA THR A 194 -11.74 21.87 -9.35
C THR A 194 -12.39 21.68 -10.72
N GLY A 195 -13.60 21.13 -10.78
CA GLY A 195 -14.25 20.75 -12.05
C GLY A 195 -13.57 19.55 -12.74
N GLU A 196 -12.81 18.74 -12.00
CA GLU A 196 -12.14 17.56 -12.55
C GLU A 196 -13.16 16.56 -13.10
N SER A 197 -12.93 16.05 -14.30
CA SER A 197 -13.84 15.10 -14.94
C SER A 197 -13.61 13.68 -14.43
N ILE A 198 -14.72 12.94 -14.22
CA ILE A 198 -14.69 11.51 -13.93
C ILE A 198 -15.09 10.75 -15.20
N ASP A 199 -14.31 9.73 -15.53
CA ASP A 199 -14.67 8.83 -16.62
C ASP A 199 -15.98 8.11 -16.26
N THR A 200 -16.93 8.08 -17.20
CA THR A 200 -18.26 7.47 -16.99
C THR A 200 -18.43 6.17 -17.77
N SER A 201 -17.38 5.71 -18.48
CA SER A 201 -17.41 4.48 -19.27
C SER A 201 -17.50 3.24 -18.39
N LEU A 202 -18.55 2.45 -18.56
CA LEU A 202 -18.75 1.21 -17.83
C LEU A 202 -17.60 0.21 -18.08
N THR A 203 -17.00 0.23 -19.26
CA THR A 203 -15.85 -0.63 -19.62
C THR A 203 -14.61 -0.36 -18.78
N HIS A 204 -14.44 0.87 -18.30
CA HIS A 204 -13.36 1.24 -17.40
C HIS A 204 -13.73 1.04 -15.93
N TRP A 205 -14.98 1.32 -15.56
CA TRP A 205 -15.43 1.14 -14.17
C TRP A 205 -15.50 -0.32 -13.75
N GLN A 206 -15.93 -1.21 -14.63
CA GLN A 206 -16.05 -2.63 -14.30
C GLN A 206 -14.73 -3.24 -13.78
N PRO A 207 -13.58 -3.15 -14.48
CA PRO A 207 -12.33 -3.68 -13.95
C PRO A 207 -11.86 -2.96 -12.68
N LEU A 208 -12.08 -1.64 -12.55
CA LEU A 208 -11.73 -0.91 -11.33
C LEU A 208 -12.54 -1.40 -10.12
N ILE A 209 -13.86 -1.56 -10.27
CA ILE A 209 -14.72 -2.04 -9.18
C ILE A 209 -14.36 -3.48 -8.82
N LEU A 210 -14.29 -4.39 -9.81
CA LEU A 210 -13.97 -5.80 -9.55
C LEU A 210 -12.61 -5.96 -8.86
N PHE A 211 -11.61 -5.24 -9.32
CA PHE A 211 -10.30 -5.27 -8.68
C PHE A 211 -10.36 -4.77 -7.24
N ASN A 212 -10.99 -3.61 -7.01
CA ASN A 212 -11.05 -3.03 -5.67
C ASN A 212 -11.90 -3.86 -4.71
N VAL A 213 -12.94 -4.57 -5.17
CA VAL A 213 -13.74 -5.48 -4.33
C VAL A 213 -12.96 -6.74 -3.97
N PHE A 214 -12.44 -7.46 -4.97
CA PHE A 214 -11.94 -8.83 -4.77
C PHE A 214 -10.45 -8.90 -4.44
N ILE A 215 -9.66 -7.92 -4.84
CA ILE A 215 -8.22 -7.92 -4.65
C ILE A 215 -7.82 -6.81 -3.67
N GLY A 216 -8.15 -5.57 -3.99
CA GLY A 216 -7.72 -4.43 -3.23
C GLY A 216 -8.28 -4.40 -1.81
N PHE A 217 -9.61 -4.50 -1.65
CA PHE A 217 -10.27 -4.51 -0.34
C PHE A 217 -9.82 -5.71 0.50
N VAL A 218 -9.80 -6.90 -0.10
CA VAL A 218 -9.34 -8.12 0.59
C VAL A 218 -7.89 -7.98 1.03
N GLY A 219 -7.00 -7.48 0.18
CA GLY A 219 -5.60 -7.23 0.51
C GLY A 219 -5.46 -6.28 1.71
N TYR A 220 -6.13 -5.12 1.69
CA TYR A 220 -6.09 -4.18 2.83
C TYR A 220 -6.78 -4.72 4.08
N PHE A 221 -7.87 -5.47 3.94
CA PHE A 221 -8.51 -6.14 5.06
C PHE A 221 -7.54 -7.10 5.77
N LEU A 222 -6.86 -7.96 5.01
CA LEU A 222 -5.84 -8.88 5.54
C LEU A 222 -4.67 -8.13 6.17
N ARG A 223 -4.21 -7.05 5.55
CA ARG A 223 -3.14 -6.21 6.05
C ARG A 223 -3.50 -5.57 7.39
N PHE A 224 -4.67 -4.93 7.50
CA PHE A 224 -5.15 -4.32 8.74
C PHE A 224 -5.46 -5.34 9.83
N TYR A 225 -5.85 -6.55 9.45
CA TYR A 225 -5.95 -7.67 10.40
C TYR A 225 -4.60 -8.07 10.98
N ALA A 226 -3.56 -8.12 10.13
CA ALA A 226 -2.24 -8.60 10.52
C ALA A 226 -1.43 -7.57 11.34
N ILE A 227 -1.53 -6.27 11.03
CA ILE A 227 -0.73 -5.21 11.65
C ILE A 227 -0.72 -5.26 13.19
N PRO A 228 -1.85 -5.35 13.91
CA PRO A 228 -1.83 -5.40 15.37
C PRO A 228 -1.47 -6.77 15.95
N ARG A 229 -1.31 -7.82 15.12
CA ARG A 229 -1.11 -9.22 15.54
C ARG A 229 0.27 -9.77 15.24
N VAL A 230 1.01 -9.12 14.38
CA VAL A 230 2.34 -9.56 13.94
C VAL A 230 3.37 -8.57 14.50
N ASP A 231 4.49 -9.11 15.00
CA ASP A 231 5.62 -8.30 15.43
C ASP A 231 6.08 -7.34 14.32
N THR A 232 6.49 -6.12 14.68
CA THR A 232 6.83 -5.06 13.70
C THR A 232 7.95 -5.49 12.76
N LEU A 233 8.99 -6.16 13.28
CA LEU A 233 10.10 -6.62 12.44
C LEU A 233 9.63 -7.69 11.45
N VAL A 234 8.86 -8.67 11.95
CA VAL A 234 8.32 -9.77 11.12
C VAL A 234 7.39 -9.20 10.06
N PHE A 235 6.47 -8.30 10.44
CA PHE A 235 5.60 -7.61 9.49
C PHE A 235 6.40 -6.87 8.43
N THR A 236 7.40 -6.09 8.85
CA THR A 236 8.29 -5.31 7.99
C THR A 236 9.00 -6.17 6.94
N LEU A 237 9.63 -7.27 7.37
CA LEU A 237 10.36 -8.15 6.46
C LEU A 237 9.44 -8.95 5.54
N LEU A 238 8.30 -9.42 6.04
CA LEU A 238 7.30 -10.13 5.22
C LEU A 238 6.64 -9.20 4.20
N SER A 239 6.49 -7.92 4.51
CA SER A 239 5.92 -6.95 3.57
C SER A 239 6.77 -6.79 2.31
N LEU A 240 8.10 -6.98 2.40
CA LEU A 240 8.99 -6.92 1.24
C LEU A 240 8.75 -8.04 0.21
N ILE A 241 8.00 -9.10 0.57
CA ILE A 241 7.50 -10.10 -0.39
C ILE A 241 6.63 -9.46 -1.48
N GLY A 242 6.00 -8.31 -1.19
CA GLY A 242 5.27 -7.55 -2.20
C GLY A 242 6.15 -7.09 -3.38
N VAL A 243 7.44 -6.84 -3.17
CA VAL A 243 8.39 -6.55 -4.27
C VAL A 243 8.57 -7.78 -5.17
N VAL A 244 8.77 -8.94 -4.55
CA VAL A 244 8.90 -10.22 -5.27
C VAL A 244 7.63 -10.52 -6.05
N ALA A 245 6.47 -10.34 -5.41
CA ALA A 245 5.17 -10.54 -6.05
C ALA A 245 4.95 -9.57 -7.22
N SER A 246 5.29 -8.28 -7.08
CA SER A 246 5.20 -7.32 -8.17
C SER A 246 6.07 -7.68 -9.36
N TYR A 247 7.26 -8.20 -9.11
CA TYR A 247 8.16 -8.69 -10.14
C TYR A 247 7.57 -9.90 -10.89
N MET A 248 6.96 -10.83 -10.14
CA MET A 248 6.25 -11.99 -10.74
C MET A 248 5.01 -11.55 -11.53
N TRP A 249 4.26 -10.58 -11.02
CA TRP A 249 3.08 -10.05 -11.73
C TRP A 249 3.47 -9.27 -12.98
N GLY A 250 4.57 -8.52 -12.96
CA GLY A 250 5.13 -7.86 -14.14
C GLY A 250 5.47 -8.87 -15.25
N PHE A 251 6.09 -9.99 -14.89
CA PHE A 251 6.34 -11.08 -15.82
C PHE A 251 5.04 -11.69 -16.37
N ALA A 252 4.07 -11.98 -15.49
CA ALA A 252 2.85 -12.68 -15.88
C ALA A 252 1.88 -11.82 -16.73
N PHE A 253 1.78 -10.52 -16.45
CA PHE A 253 0.77 -9.64 -17.05
C PHE A 253 1.32 -8.58 -18.00
N LEU A 254 2.59 -8.16 -17.83
CA LEU A 254 3.22 -7.13 -18.64
C LEU A 254 4.34 -7.68 -19.52
N THR A 255 4.54 -9.01 -19.55
CA THR A 255 5.59 -9.69 -20.34
C THR A 255 7.03 -9.22 -20.00
N GLU A 256 7.24 -8.66 -18.79
CA GLU A 256 8.56 -8.25 -18.31
C GLU A 256 9.44 -9.48 -18.08
N ILE A 257 10.59 -9.58 -18.76
CA ILE A 257 11.46 -10.76 -18.66
C ILE A 257 12.28 -10.74 -17.37
N PRO A 258 12.19 -11.76 -16.51
CA PRO A 258 13.02 -11.84 -15.31
C PRO A 258 14.51 -11.85 -15.65
N THR A 259 15.29 -11.02 -14.99
CA THR A 259 16.74 -10.98 -15.14
C THR A 259 17.44 -11.70 -14.00
N SER A 260 18.69 -12.06 -14.17
CA SER A 260 19.49 -12.76 -13.14
C SER A 260 19.59 -11.98 -11.83
N MET A 261 19.77 -10.65 -11.93
CA MET A 261 19.80 -9.76 -10.74
C MET A 261 18.47 -9.71 -10.03
N GLY A 262 17.34 -9.59 -10.76
CA GLY A 262 15.99 -9.61 -10.18
C GLY A 262 15.69 -10.91 -9.47
N VAL A 263 16.10 -12.03 -10.02
CA VAL A 263 16.00 -13.35 -9.36
C VAL A 263 16.85 -13.37 -8.09
N LEU A 264 18.10 -12.91 -8.15
CA LEU A 264 18.96 -12.83 -6.97
C LEU A 264 18.36 -11.92 -5.88
N GLY A 265 17.89 -10.73 -6.25
CA GLY A 265 17.21 -9.82 -5.32
C GLY A 265 15.99 -10.44 -4.66
N SER A 266 15.14 -11.13 -5.44
CA SER A 266 13.98 -11.84 -4.93
C SER A 266 14.34 -12.96 -3.94
N LEU A 267 15.43 -13.68 -4.19
CA LEU A 267 15.96 -14.69 -3.27
C LEU A 267 16.44 -14.07 -1.96
N LEU A 268 17.17 -12.95 -2.00
CA LEU A 268 17.63 -12.25 -0.80
C LEU A 268 16.46 -11.76 0.06
N ILE A 269 15.42 -11.17 -0.54
CA ILE A 269 14.21 -10.75 0.16
C ILE A 269 13.53 -11.96 0.83
N SER A 270 13.35 -13.05 0.08
CA SER A 270 12.68 -14.25 0.57
C SER A 270 13.44 -14.92 1.71
N LEU A 271 14.78 -14.96 1.64
CA LEU A 271 15.63 -15.47 2.71
C LEU A 271 15.53 -14.61 3.98
N ALA A 272 15.65 -13.29 3.85
CA ALA A 272 15.53 -12.39 4.99
C ALA A 272 14.16 -12.50 5.67
N ALA A 273 13.08 -12.54 4.89
CA ALA A 273 11.72 -12.71 5.38
C ALA A 273 11.50 -14.09 6.06
N GLY A 274 12.11 -15.14 5.52
CA GLY A 274 12.05 -16.49 6.10
C GLY A 274 12.79 -16.59 7.44
N LEU A 275 13.97 -16.01 7.54
CA LEU A 275 14.77 -16.00 8.77
C LEU A 275 14.15 -15.16 9.89
N ALA A 276 13.52 -14.03 9.57
CA ALA A 276 12.82 -13.20 10.55
C ALA A 276 11.71 -13.93 11.32
N LYS A 277 11.14 -14.96 10.73
CA LYS A 277 10.09 -15.77 11.35
C LYS A 277 10.61 -16.73 12.42
N THR A 278 11.90 -17.00 12.43
CA THR A 278 12.55 -17.97 13.32
C THR A 278 13.30 -17.31 14.49
N THR A 279 13.47 -15.99 14.46
CA THR A 279 14.08 -15.17 15.51
C THR A 279 13.01 -14.47 16.34
#